data_70aa8e55836acb03254cf928d02a4ef8
#
_entry.id   70aa8e55836acb03254cf928d02a4ef8
#
_cell.length_a   1.000
_cell.length_b   1.000
_cell.length_c   1.000
_cell.angle_alpha   90.00
_cell.angle_beta   90.00
_cell.angle_gamma   90.00
#
_symmetry.space_group_name_H-M   'P 1'
#
loop_
_entity.id
_entity.type
_entity.pdbx_description
1 polymer ?
#
loop_
_entity_poly.entity_id
_entity_poly.type
_entity_poly.pdbx_seq_one_letter_code
_entity_poly.pdbx_strand_id
1 'polypeptide(L)'
;MPTIVTASELRTILGVSSSLYNDAYLNDIIDTSENVILPMLVTYATNVKAVKLTDNVAYFYTSTIHEFTEGQSVVIAGCGSPFNGTRTVTTDELGEYVFTAAITNSDVLEKNIIPAGTATLSGASTYVGNPNVESAVLAVAVEVFQSRTAAGGQIEGVDFTVSPFRLGRSLFNRVSGLLGAYLDVETMVG
;
A
#
# COMPACT_ATOMS: atom_id res chain seq x y z
N MET A 1 -0.69 -12.00 5.44
CA MET A 1 0.25 -12.94 4.77
C MET A 1 1.09 -12.12 3.80
N PRO A 2 2.41 -12.33 3.78
CA PRO A 2 3.31 -11.61 2.88
C PRO A 2 2.87 -11.72 1.42
N THR A 3 3.01 -10.63 0.68
CA THR A 3 2.59 -10.54 -0.73
C THR A 3 3.76 -10.26 -1.68
N ILE A 4 4.79 -9.60 -1.20
CA ILE A 4 5.95 -9.16 -2.00
C ILE A 4 7.09 -10.17 -1.92
N VAL A 5 7.39 -10.66 -0.72
CA VAL A 5 8.55 -11.54 -0.46
C VAL A 5 8.10 -12.80 0.28
N THR A 6 8.72 -13.93 0.00
CA THR A 6 8.43 -15.21 0.65
C THR A 6 9.38 -15.51 1.82
N ALA A 7 8.93 -16.32 2.77
CA ALA A 7 9.78 -16.82 3.86
C ALA A 7 11.02 -17.57 3.35
N SER A 8 10.93 -18.23 2.18
CA SER A 8 12.06 -18.94 1.55
C SER A 8 13.14 -17.98 1.07
N GLU A 9 12.76 -16.87 0.47
CA GLU A 9 13.71 -15.84 0.01
C GLU A 9 14.40 -15.17 1.20
N LEU A 10 13.63 -14.75 2.22
CA LEU A 10 14.21 -14.17 3.42
C LEU A 10 15.16 -15.16 4.11
N ARG A 11 14.78 -16.44 4.23
CA ARG A 11 15.62 -17.50 4.80
C ARG A 11 16.94 -17.65 4.05
N THR A 12 16.90 -17.60 2.72
CA THR A 12 18.09 -17.71 1.87
C THR A 12 19.05 -16.54 2.12
N ILE A 13 18.54 -15.33 2.25
CA ILE A 13 19.35 -14.14 2.52
C ILE A 13 19.95 -14.17 3.92
N LEU A 14 19.17 -14.59 4.93
CA LEU A 14 19.64 -14.70 6.31
C LEU A 14 20.63 -15.86 6.53
N GLY A 15 20.67 -16.84 5.63
CA GLY A 15 21.48 -18.05 5.78
C GLY A 15 21.07 -18.94 6.96
N VAL A 16 19.78 -18.90 7.35
CA VAL A 16 19.26 -19.62 8.51
C VAL A 16 18.50 -20.88 8.11
N SER A 17 18.46 -21.88 9.01
CA SER A 17 17.74 -23.13 8.74
C SER A 17 16.27 -23.05 9.12
N SER A 18 15.43 -23.83 8.42
CA SER A 18 14.01 -23.95 8.72
C SER A 18 13.70 -24.63 10.07
N SER A 19 14.67 -25.38 10.61
CA SER A 19 14.55 -25.99 11.93
C SER A 19 14.70 -24.98 13.08
N LEU A 20 15.42 -23.89 12.87
CA LEU A 20 15.60 -22.82 13.87
C LEU A 20 14.51 -21.74 13.72
N TYR A 21 14.16 -21.37 12.49
CA TYR A 21 13.19 -20.33 12.19
C TYR A 21 12.15 -20.85 11.19
N ASN A 22 10.97 -21.13 11.68
CA ASN A 22 9.87 -21.62 10.87
C ASN A 22 9.27 -20.53 9.98
N ASP A 23 8.49 -20.94 8.99
CA ASP A 23 7.87 -20.01 8.02
C ASP A 23 6.94 -18.99 8.69
N ALA A 24 6.22 -19.39 9.74
CA ALA A 24 5.30 -18.49 10.45
C ALA A 24 6.07 -17.31 11.09
N TYR A 25 7.23 -17.58 11.70
CA TYR A 25 8.08 -16.54 12.28
C TYR A 25 8.67 -15.60 11.23
N LEU A 26 9.13 -16.14 10.10
CA LEU A 26 9.69 -15.33 9.01
C LEU A 26 8.58 -14.52 8.30
N ASN A 27 7.40 -15.11 8.11
CA ASN A 27 6.26 -14.39 7.54
C ASN A 27 5.82 -13.21 8.43
N ASP A 28 5.84 -13.33 9.75
CA ASP A 28 5.53 -12.23 10.66
C ASP A 28 6.54 -11.06 10.52
N ILE A 29 7.81 -11.37 10.29
CA ILE A 29 8.84 -10.37 10.02
C ILE A 29 8.60 -9.69 8.67
N ILE A 30 8.28 -10.48 7.63
CA ILE A 30 8.00 -9.95 6.29
C ILE A 30 6.73 -9.09 6.33
N ASP A 31 5.64 -9.57 6.94
CA ASP A 31 4.39 -8.81 7.12
C ASP A 31 4.67 -7.45 7.82
N THR A 32 5.53 -7.45 8.85
CA THR A 32 5.96 -6.23 9.53
C THR A 32 6.69 -5.29 8.56
N SER A 33 7.57 -5.82 7.73
CA SER A 33 8.37 -5.05 6.77
C SER A 33 7.54 -4.52 5.61
N GLU A 34 6.61 -5.31 5.08
CA GLU A 34 5.65 -4.88 4.07
C GLU A 34 4.73 -3.77 4.60
N ASN A 35 4.28 -3.86 5.84
CA ASN A 35 3.48 -2.81 6.49
C ASN A 35 4.24 -1.48 6.68
N VAL A 36 5.57 -1.49 6.66
CA VAL A 36 6.39 -0.27 6.65
C VAL A 36 6.57 0.28 5.24
N ILE A 37 6.81 -0.60 4.26
CA ILE A 37 7.18 -0.22 2.88
C ILE A 37 5.95 0.13 2.04
N LEU A 38 4.91 -0.73 2.03
CA LEU A 38 3.78 -0.57 1.11
C LEU A 38 3.02 0.76 1.27
N PRO A 39 2.81 1.30 2.50
CA PRO A 39 2.17 2.61 2.65
C PRO A 39 2.98 3.79 2.10
N MET A 40 4.27 3.59 1.82
CA MET A 40 5.13 4.63 1.24
C MET A 40 5.04 4.68 -0.29
N LEU A 41 4.39 3.69 -0.91
CA LEU A 41 4.33 3.54 -2.36
C LEU A 41 3.03 4.14 -2.91
N VAL A 42 3.09 4.65 -4.12
CA VAL A 42 1.92 5.17 -4.85
C VAL A 42 0.90 4.03 -5.02
N THR A 43 -0.31 4.21 -4.51
CA THR A 43 -1.36 3.18 -4.52
C THR A 43 -2.44 3.51 -5.48
N TYR A 44 -2.49 4.42 -6.35
CA TYR A 44 -3.58 4.74 -7.31
C TYR A 44 -4.98 4.29 -6.83
N ALA A 45 -5.24 4.48 -5.55
CA ALA A 45 -6.46 4.08 -4.88
C ALA A 45 -6.90 5.18 -3.90
N THR A 46 -8.20 5.41 -3.81
CA THR A 46 -8.77 6.38 -2.87
C THR A 46 -10.05 5.84 -2.25
N ASN A 47 -10.45 6.39 -1.11
CA ASN A 47 -11.71 6.07 -0.46
C ASN A 47 -12.84 6.95 -1.01
N VAL A 48 -13.96 6.33 -1.35
CA VAL A 48 -15.19 7.01 -1.80
C VAL A 48 -16.09 7.24 -0.58
N LYS A 49 -16.23 8.50 -0.17
CA LYS A 49 -17.02 8.91 0.99
C LYS A 49 -18.50 9.18 0.68
N ALA A 50 -18.81 9.56 -0.55
CA ALA A 50 -20.18 9.80 -0.98
C ALA A 50 -20.33 9.54 -2.49
N VAL A 51 -21.56 9.27 -2.91
CA VAL A 51 -21.92 9.06 -4.31
C VAL A 51 -23.24 9.77 -4.65
N LYS A 52 -23.39 10.14 -5.92
CA LYS A 52 -24.60 10.72 -6.51
C LYS A 52 -24.76 10.19 -7.93
N LEU A 53 -25.99 10.09 -8.42
CA LEU A 53 -26.28 9.79 -9.83
C LEU A 53 -27.33 10.77 -10.32
N THR A 54 -27.06 11.47 -11.40
CA THR A 54 -27.96 12.39 -12.03
C THR A 54 -27.77 12.35 -13.56
N ASP A 55 -28.85 12.23 -14.31
CA ASP A 55 -28.82 12.19 -15.77
C ASP A 55 -27.84 11.17 -16.37
N ASN A 56 -27.79 9.99 -15.77
CA ASN A 56 -26.85 8.89 -16.11
C ASN A 56 -25.35 9.20 -15.88
N VAL A 57 -25.02 10.26 -15.15
CA VAL A 57 -23.67 10.57 -14.70
C VAL A 57 -23.57 10.27 -13.20
N ALA A 58 -22.68 9.34 -12.84
CA ALA A 58 -22.37 9.03 -11.47
C ALA A 58 -21.19 9.86 -10.99
N TYR A 59 -21.34 10.48 -9.83
CA TYR A 59 -20.34 11.27 -9.13
C TYR A 59 -19.81 10.48 -7.95
N PHE A 60 -18.51 10.41 -7.84
CA PHE A 60 -17.79 9.73 -6.77
C PHE A 60 -16.95 10.75 -6.01
N TYR A 61 -17.34 11.07 -4.78
CA TYR A 61 -16.63 12.02 -3.91
C TYR A 61 -15.62 11.28 -3.06
N THR A 62 -14.35 11.66 -3.17
CA THR A 62 -13.23 10.97 -2.52
C THR A 62 -12.80 11.65 -1.23
N SER A 63 -12.13 10.90 -0.34
CA SER A 63 -11.60 11.42 0.91
C SER A 63 -10.24 12.09 0.75
N THR A 64 -9.47 11.61 -0.20
CA THR A 64 -8.15 12.12 -0.59
C THR A 64 -8.16 12.51 -2.05
N ILE A 65 -7.18 13.29 -2.48
CA ILE A 65 -6.95 13.58 -3.90
C ILE A 65 -6.84 12.24 -4.64
N HIS A 66 -7.55 12.15 -5.77
CA HIS A 66 -7.41 11.01 -6.68
C HIS A 66 -6.62 11.47 -7.90
N GLU A 67 -5.76 10.63 -8.41
CA GLU A 67 -4.97 10.94 -9.61
C GLU A 67 -5.56 10.37 -10.90
N PHE A 68 -6.85 10.02 -10.87
CA PHE A 68 -7.54 9.45 -12.04
C PHE A 68 -7.73 10.50 -13.12
N THR A 69 -7.47 10.11 -14.36
CA THR A 69 -7.66 10.94 -15.54
C THR A 69 -8.74 10.37 -16.45
N GLU A 70 -9.27 11.21 -17.33
CA GLU A 70 -10.27 10.80 -18.33
C GLU A 70 -9.83 9.55 -19.11
N GLY A 71 -10.78 8.66 -19.36
CA GLY A 71 -10.57 7.43 -20.11
C GLY A 71 -9.96 6.28 -19.30
N GLN A 72 -9.47 6.53 -18.10
CA GLN A 72 -8.97 5.46 -17.24
C GLN A 72 -10.11 4.58 -16.72
N SER A 73 -9.83 3.28 -16.59
CA SER A 73 -10.73 2.34 -15.92
C SER A 73 -10.44 2.29 -14.44
N VAL A 74 -11.48 2.48 -13.62
CA VAL A 74 -11.39 2.44 -12.15
C VAL A 74 -12.33 1.37 -11.63
N VAL A 75 -11.86 0.52 -10.74
CA VAL A 75 -12.65 -0.49 -10.03
C VAL A 75 -13.23 0.13 -8.76
N ILE A 76 -14.54 0.16 -8.66
CA ILE A 76 -15.27 0.74 -7.53
C ILE A 76 -15.89 -0.38 -6.71
N ALA A 77 -15.64 -0.39 -5.42
CA ALA A 77 -16.18 -1.35 -4.47
C ALA A 77 -16.73 -0.68 -3.20
N GLY A 78 -17.65 -1.35 -2.50
CA GLY A 78 -18.21 -0.85 -1.25
C GLY A 78 -19.23 0.28 -1.38
N CYS A 79 -19.52 0.81 -2.58
CA CYS A 79 -20.47 1.89 -2.79
C CYS A 79 -21.91 1.42 -2.99
N GLY A 80 -22.13 0.13 -3.16
CA GLY A 80 -23.43 -0.47 -3.45
C GLY A 80 -23.88 -0.33 -4.91
N SER A 81 -25.06 -0.89 -5.23
CA SER A 81 -25.66 -0.74 -6.56
C SER A 81 -26.22 0.69 -6.71
N PRO A 82 -26.11 1.28 -7.91
CA PRO A 82 -25.53 0.79 -9.16
C PRO A 82 -24.04 1.18 -9.32
N PHE A 83 -23.39 1.70 -8.30
CA PHE A 83 -22.08 2.35 -8.37
C PHE A 83 -20.90 1.38 -8.51
N ASN A 84 -20.99 0.22 -7.84
CA ASN A 84 -19.91 -0.79 -7.86
C ASN A 84 -19.62 -1.30 -9.26
N GLY A 85 -18.36 -1.75 -9.45
CA GLY A 85 -17.85 -2.35 -10.68
C GLY A 85 -16.77 -1.52 -11.35
N THR A 86 -16.30 -1.97 -12.49
CA THR A 86 -15.31 -1.24 -13.30
C THR A 86 -16.02 -0.12 -14.07
N ARG A 87 -15.53 1.09 -13.94
CA ARG A 87 -16.07 2.30 -14.56
C ARG A 87 -14.97 3.03 -15.31
N THR A 88 -15.34 3.67 -16.42
CA THR A 88 -14.43 4.57 -17.15
C THR A 88 -14.66 5.99 -16.67
N VAL A 89 -13.60 6.68 -16.29
CA VAL A 89 -13.63 8.07 -15.84
C VAL A 89 -14.00 8.97 -17.00
N THR A 90 -14.95 9.88 -16.77
CA THR A 90 -15.40 10.88 -17.75
C THR A 90 -14.91 12.29 -17.38
N THR A 91 -15.01 13.24 -18.31
CA THR A 91 -14.58 14.64 -18.08
C THR A 91 -15.57 15.48 -17.30
N ASP A 92 -16.80 15.00 -17.12
CA ASP A 92 -17.85 15.77 -16.46
C ASP A 92 -17.47 16.05 -15.00
N GLU A 93 -17.27 17.30 -14.64
CA GLU A 93 -16.90 17.73 -13.27
C GLU A 93 -15.72 16.96 -12.66
N LEU A 94 -14.73 16.56 -13.47
CA LEU A 94 -13.51 15.92 -12.98
C LEU A 94 -12.69 16.94 -12.18
N GLY A 95 -12.46 16.64 -10.91
CA GLY A 95 -11.71 17.50 -9.98
C GLY A 95 -10.82 16.69 -9.06
N GLU A 96 -10.09 17.32 -8.19
CA GLU A 96 -9.14 16.64 -7.28
C GLU A 96 -9.81 15.63 -6.33
N TYR A 97 -11.05 15.92 -5.89
CA TYR A 97 -11.80 15.12 -4.92
C TYR A 97 -13.10 14.54 -5.49
N VAL A 98 -13.30 14.66 -6.78
CA VAL A 98 -14.48 14.11 -7.46
C VAL A 98 -14.10 13.60 -8.84
N PHE A 99 -14.55 12.41 -9.16
CA PHE A 99 -14.52 11.88 -10.51
C PHE A 99 -15.89 11.35 -10.90
N THR A 100 -16.14 11.27 -12.18
CA THR A 100 -17.43 10.86 -12.74
C THR A 100 -17.29 9.68 -13.68
N ALA A 101 -18.38 8.95 -13.84
CA ALA A 101 -18.47 7.85 -14.80
C ALA A 101 -19.92 7.72 -15.30
N ALA A 102 -20.08 7.26 -16.53
CA ALA A 102 -21.41 6.99 -17.08
C ALA A 102 -22.02 5.74 -16.45
N ILE A 103 -23.19 5.87 -15.85
CA ILE A 103 -24.00 4.76 -15.32
C ILE A 103 -25.45 4.98 -15.70
N THR A 104 -26.00 4.16 -16.57
CA THR A 104 -27.41 4.20 -16.95
C THR A 104 -28.27 3.61 -15.82
N ASN A 105 -28.91 4.45 -15.04
CA ASN A 105 -29.83 4.07 -13.96
C ASN A 105 -30.70 5.28 -13.56
N SER A 106 -31.73 5.03 -12.75
CA SER A 106 -32.51 6.11 -12.12
C SER A 106 -31.63 6.97 -11.23
N ASP A 107 -31.97 8.27 -11.16
CA ASP A 107 -31.25 9.22 -10.33
C ASP A 107 -31.19 8.78 -8.86
N VAL A 108 -30.03 8.99 -8.26
CA VAL A 108 -29.78 8.74 -6.85
C VAL A 108 -29.28 10.03 -6.23
N LEU A 109 -30.01 10.55 -5.23
CA LEU A 109 -29.56 11.70 -4.47
C LEU A 109 -28.21 11.42 -3.81
N GLU A 110 -27.45 12.48 -3.59
CA GLU A 110 -26.18 12.36 -2.88
C GLU A 110 -26.35 11.65 -1.54
N LYS A 111 -25.54 10.62 -1.32
CA LYS A 111 -25.55 9.84 -0.09
C LYS A 111 -24.14 9.51 0.37
N ASN A 112 -23.91 9.59 1.66
CA ASN A 112 -22.66 9.13 2.27
C ASN A 112 -22.55 7.61 2.25
N ILE A 113 -21.34 7.12 2.07
CA ILE A 113 -20.99 5.70 2.11
C ILE A 113 -20.25 5.43 3.41
N ILE A 114 -20.84 4.61 4.27
CA ILE A 114 -20.30 4.27 5.60
C ILE A 114 -20.40 2.74 5.80
N PRO A 115 -19.29 2.02 6.00
CA PRO A 115 -17.91 2.50 5.83
C PRO A 115 -17.64 2.96 4.40
N ALA A 116 -16.64 3.81 4.20
CA ALA A 116 -16.28 4.34 2.88
C ALA A 116 -16.04 3.20 1.88
N GLY A 117 -16.49 3.42 0.66
CA GLY A 117 -16.13 2.56 -0.47
C GLY A 117 -14.69 2.82 -0.94
N THR A 118 -14.25 2.08 -1.94
CA THR A 118 -12.93 2.23 -2.56
C THR A 118 -13.04 2.43 -4.06
N ALA A 119 -12.14 3.21 -4.62
CA ALA A 119 -11.92 3.36 -6.05
C ALA A 119 -10.43 3.09 -6.32
N THR A 120 -10.12 2.15 -7.20
CA THR A 120 -8.75 1.72 -7.51
C THR A 120 -8.53 1.69 -9.01
N LEU A 121 -7.42 2.26 -9.49
CA LEU A 121 -7.08 2.22 -10.91
C LEU A 121 -6.97 0.76 -11.39
N SER A 122 -7.69 0.42 -12.45
CA SER A 122 -7.66 -0.92 -13.02
C SER A 122 -6.27 -1.22 -13.60
N GLY A 123 -5.65 -2.32 -13.15
CA GLY A 123 -4.30 -2.68 -13.56
C GLY A 123 -3.18 -1.88 -12.86
N ALA A 124 -3.51 -1.15 -11.78
CA ALA A 124 -2.48 -0.54 -10.93
C ALA A 124 -1.48 -1.59 -10.45
N SER A 125 -0.22 -1.18 -10.32
CA SER A 125 0.84 -2.08 -9.84
C SER A 125 0.54 -2.55 -8.41
N THR A 126 0.63 -3.85 -8.19
CA THR A 126 0.63 -4.44 -6.84
C THR A 126 2.04 -4.55 -6.27
N TYR A 127 3.05 -4.13 -7.05
CA TYR A 127 4.48 -4.25 -6.74
C TYR A 127 5.01 -5.69 -6.57
N VAL A 128 4.17 -6.71 -6.73
CA VAL A 128 4.59 -8.12 -6.76
C VAL A 128 5.52 -8.35 -7.95
N GLY A 129 6.69 -8.93 -7.71
CA GLY A 129 7.69 -9.15 -8.75
C GLY A 129 8.50 -7.88 -9.12
N ASN A 130 8.37 -6.77 -8.37
CA ASN A 130 9.21 -5.59 -8.58
C ASN A 130 10.51 -5.72 -7.78
N PRO A 131 11.68 -5.86 -8.45
CA PRO A 131 12.94 -6.15 -7.76
C PRO A 131 13.39 -5.07 -6.76
N ASN A 132 13.04 -3.81 -7.01
CA ASN A 132 13.40 -2.71 -6.13
C ASN A 132 12.58 -2.76 -4.84
N VAL A 133 11.27 -3.05 -4.95
CA VAL A 133 10.38 -3.17 -3.80
C VAL A 133 10.70 -4.43 -2.99
N GLU A 134 10.94 -5.56 -3.66
CA GLU A 134 11.42 -6.80 -3.01
C GLU A 134 12.71 -6.55 -2.21
N SER A 135 13.69 -5.88 -2.83
CA SER A 135 14.96 -5.54 -2.17
C SER A 135 14.76 -4.60 -0.98
N ALA A 136 13.83 -3.65 -1.05
CA ALA A 136 13.50 -2.75 0.05
C ALA A 136 12.85 -3.49 1.21
N VAL A 137 11.86 -4.35 0.94
CA VAL A 137 11.20 -5.19 1.94
C VAL A 137 12.22 -6.12 2.62
N LEU A 138 13.08 -6.78 1.83
CA LEU A 138 14.13 -7.66 2.36
C LEU A 138 15.14 -6.90 3.24
N ALA A 139 15.53 -5.69 2.85
CA ALA A 139 16.45 -4.88 3.66
C ALA A 139 15.84 -4.55 5.05
N VAL A 140 14.56 -4.19 5.09
CA VAL A 140 13.85 -3.95 6.34
C VAL A 140 13.65 -5.25 7.13
N ALA A 141 13.31 -6.36 6.46
CA ALA A 141 13.10 -7.66 7.10
C ALA A 141 14.38 -8.19 7.78
N VAL A 142 15.54 -8.01 7.16
CA VAL A 142 16.84 -8.34 7.77
C VAL A 142 17.09 -7.53 9.03
N GLU A 143 16.82 -6.24 9.01
CA GLU A 143 16.97 -5.35 10.17
C GLU A 143 16.01 -5.73 11.31
N VAL A 144 14.75 -6.01 10.99
CA VAL A 144 13.75 -6.49 11.97
C VAL A 144 14.18 -7.83 12.56
N PHE A 145 14.67 -8.77 11.75
CA PHE A 145 15.18 -10.05 12.21
C PHE A 145 16.35 -9.86 13.17
N GLN A 146 17.34 -9.05 12.81
CA GLN A 146 18.51 -8.77 13.63
C GLN A 146 18.14 -8.11 14.96
N SER A 147 17.22 -7.16 14.94
CA SER A 147 16.74 -6.49 16.16
C SER A 147 16.04 -7.45 17.12
N ARG A 148 15.26 -8.41 16.61
CA ARG A 148 14.58 -9.43 17.44
C ARG A 148 15.54 -10.48 18.00
N THR A 149 16.55 -10.86 17.23
CA THR A 149 17.53 -11.87 17.67
C THR A 149 18.60 -11.27 18.61
N ALA A 150 19.02 -10.04 18.41
CA ALA A 150 19.96 -9.35 19.28
C ALA A 150 19.38 -9.07 20.68
N ALA A 151 18.08 -8.86 20.80
CA ALA A 151 17.40 -8.65 22.09
C ALA A 151 17.38 -9.92 22.98
N GLY A 152 17.60 -11.13 22.39
CA GLY A 152 17.62 -12.42 23.09
C GLY A 152 19.02 -12.98 23.37
N GLY A 153 20.07 -12.41 22.80
CA GLY A 153 21.44 -12.86 22.96
C GLY A 153 22.29 -11.85 23.71
N GLN A 154 22.71 -12.17 24.95
CA GLN A 154 23.74 -11.41 25.63
C GLN A 154 25.03 -11.48 24.79
N ILE A 155 25.34 -10.41 24.08
CA ILE A 155 26.71 -10.14 23.67
C ILE A 155 27.33 -9.38 24.85
N GLU A 156 27.94 -10.13 25.75
CA GLU A 156 28.82 -9.53 26.74
C GLU A 156 29.94 -8.79 26.02
N GLY A 157 30.02 -7.50 26.19
CA GLY A 157 31.25 -6.76 25.97
C GLY A 157 31.23 -5.55 25.02
N VAL A 158 30.13 -5.07 24.51
CA VAL A 158 30.08 -3.77 23.86
C VAL A 158 28.77 -3.08 24.20
N ASP A 159 28.89 -1.83 24.64
CA ASP A 159 27.80 -0.94 25.04
C ASP A 159 26.88 -0.57 23.84
N PHE A 160 26.17 -1.59 23.33
CA PHE A 160 25.12 -1.42 22.33
C PHE A 160 23.78 -1.28 23.03
N THR A 161 23.48 -0.07 23.49
CA THR A 161 22.09 0.31 23.72
C THR A 161 21.36 0.28 22.37
N VAL A 162 20.75 -0.85 22.05
CA VAL A 162 19.86 -0.98 20.90
C VAL A 162 18.65 -0.10 21.16
N SER A 163 18.70 1.12 20.65
CA SER A 163 17.53 1.98 20.60
C SER A 163 16.55 1.34 19.62
N PRO A 164 15.34 0.91 20.03
CA PRO A 164 14.35 0.30 19.15
C PRO A 164 13.84 1.23 18.06
N PHE A 165 14.26 2.48 18.04
CA PHE A 165 13.87 3.52 17.09
C PHE A 165 14.98 3.96 16.13
N ARG A 166 16.11 3.28 16.09
CA ARG A 166 17.08 3.46 15.02
C ARG A 166 16.85 2.44 13.88
N LEU A 167 15.74 2.55 13.18
CA LEU A 167 15.78 2.47 11.73
C LEU A 167 16.76 3.56 11.32
N GLY A 168 18.06 3.20 11.25
CA GLY A 168 19.09 4.20 11.17
C GLY A 168 18.82 5.03 9.93
N ARG A 169 19.07 6.33 10.00
CA ARG A 169 19.01 7.25 8.86
C ARG A 169 19.65 6.61 7.59
N SER A 170 20.57 5.69 7.76
CA SER A 170 21.19 4.87 6.71
C SER A 170 20.25 3.85 6.06
N LEU A 171 19.37 3.17 6.82
CA LEU A 171 18.41 2.23 6.27
C LEU A 171 17.31 2.97 5.51
N PHE A 172 16.78 4.06 6.09
CA PHE A 172 15.80 4.90 5.42
C PHE A 172 16.35 5.46 4.10
N ASN A 173 17.57 5.98 4.08
CA ASN A 173 18.20 6.50 2.85
C ASN A 173 18.44 5.40 1.82
N ARG A 174 18.76 4.18 2.25
CA ARG A 174 18.94 3.04 1.34
C ARG A 174 17.61 2.60 0.75
N VAL A 175 16.58 2.47 1.57
CA VAL A 175 15.23 2.10 1.16
C VAL A 175 14.63 3.16 0.25
N SER A 176 14.71 4.44 0.62
CA SER A 176 14.21 5.54 -0.22
C SER A 176 14.96 5.64 -1.56
N GLY A 177 16.26 5.31 -1.58
CA GLY A 177 17.03 5.22 -2.82
C GLY A 177 16.57 4.10 -3.76
N LEU A 178 16.16 2.94 -3.21
CA LEU A 178 15.59 1.83 -3.99
C LEU A 178 14.19 2.16 -4.52
N LEU A 179 13.40 2.85 -3.72
CA LEU A 179 11.98 3.12 -3.98
C LEU A 179 11.73 4.44 -4.72
N GLY A 180 12.74 5.27 -4.96
CA GLY A 180 12.58 6.65 -5.42
C GLY A 180 11.65 6.89 -6.60
N ALA A 181 11.49 5.90 -7.50
CA ALA A 181 10.56 5.96 -8.63
C ALA A 181 9.10 5.60 -8.25
N TYR A 182 8.87 5.08 -7.05
CA TYR A 182 7.59 4.53 -6.61
C TYR A 182 7.06 5.18 -5.34
N LEU A 183 7.84 6.10 -4.74
CA LEU A 183 7.46 6.79 -3.50
C LEU A 183 6.28 7.73 -3.73
N ASP A 184 5.30 7.62 -2.88
CA ASP A 184 4.26 8.63 -2.75
C ASP A 184 4.80 9.81 -1.93
N VAL A 185 5.11 10.90 -2.63
CA VAL A 185 5.72 12.09 -2.04
C VAL A 185 4.72 12.81 -1.10
N GLU A 186 3.43 12.69 -1.33
CA GLU A 186 2.39 13.33 -0.52
C GLU A 186 2.28 12.67 0.87
N THR A 187 2.46 11.37 0.97
CA THR A 187 2.43 10.67 2.27
C THR A 187 3.66 10.95 3.12
N MET A 188 4.74 11.47 2.53
CA MET A 188 6.00 11.76 3.22
C MET A 188 6.09 13.20 3.76
N VAL A 189 5.17 14.09 3.41
CA VAL A 189 5.17 15.52 3.76
C VAL A 189 4.14 15.84 4.86
N GLY A 190 3.49 14.81 5.43
CA GLY A 190 2.53 14.95 6.52
C GLY A 190 3.14 15.36 7.87
#